data_5f6d18ef9fb688d1c94dd6f75e4cd02f
#
_entry.id   5f6d18ef9fb688d1c94dd6f75e4cd02f
#
_cell.length_a   1.000
_cell.length_b   1.000
_cell.length_c   1.000
_cell.angle_alpha   90.00
_cell.angle_beta   90.00
_cell.angle_gamma   90.00
#
_symmetry.space_group_name_H-M   'P 1'
#
loop_
_entity.id
_entity.type
_entity.pdbx_description
1 polymer ?
#
loop_
_entity_poly.entity_id
_entity_poly.type
_entity_poly.pdbx_seq_one_letter_code
_entity_poly.pdbx_strand_id
1 'polypeptide(L)'
;MNNKTFIGRFALWSIGIACLHFSLETLFTLRFGQSFVGLLPDYIAVALLIWAGLQVRKTNAALGLLCGAWGFTLCLHYRAWAWRFEEVITGSATPVVETTMYVLMYTMPISIISFIITLILCMPTARSHGS
;
A
#
# COMPACT_ATOMS: atom_id res chain seq x y z
N MET A 1 1.01 -25.34 -3.58
CA MET A 1 -0.02 -24.32 -3.88
C MET A 1 0.26 -23.78 -5.26
N ASN A 2 -0.73 -23.81 -6.17
CA ASN A 2 -0.49 -23.36 -7.55
C ASN A 2 -0.20 -21.85 -7.54
N ASN A 3 0.92 -21.43 -8.13
CA ASN A 3 1.38 -20.03 -8.12
C ASN A 3 0.30 -19.07 -8.66
N LYS A 4 -0.45 -19.46 -9.67
CA LYS A 4 -1.57 -18.67 -10.22
C LYS A 4 -2.69 -18.40 -9.19
N THR A 5 -3.02 -19.38 -8.36
CA THR A 5 -4.04 -19.22 -7.32
C THR A 5 -3.58 -18.26 -6.23
N PHE A 6 -2.31 -18.35 -5.84
CA PHE A 6 -1.71 -17.42 -4.87
C PHE A 6 -1.71 -15.98 -5.39
N ILE A 7 -1.23 -15.76 -6.61
CA ILE A 7 -1.20 -14.44 -7.26
C ILE A 7 -2.62 -13.83 -7.33
N GLY A 8 -3.61 -14.63 -7.74
CA GLY A 8 -5.00 -14.16 -7.82
C GLY A 8 -5.59 -13.78 -6.45
N ARG A 9 -5.28 -14.54 -5.38
CA ARG A 9 -5.69 -14.22 -4.01
C ARG A 9 -4.98 -12.98 -3.48
N PHE A 10 -3.70 -12.83 -3.77
CA PHE A 10 -2.93 -11.66 -3.36
C PHE A 10 -3.39 -10.38 -4.07
N ALA A 11 -3.79 -10.49 -5.35
CA ALA A 11 -4.41 -9.36 -6.07
C ALA A 11 -5.75 -8.93 -5.42
N LEU A 12 -6.59 -9.89 -4.99
CA LEU A 12 -7.82 -9.60 -4.24
C LEU A 12 -7.53 -8.96 -2.89
N TRP A 13 -6.53 -9.46 -2.17
CA TRP A 13 -6.05 -8.86 -0.94
C TRP A 13 -5.65 -7.39 -1.15
N SER A 14 -4.88 -7.10 -2.20
CA SER A 14 -4.45 -5.74 -2.53
C SER A 14 -5.64 -4.80 -2.81
N ILE A 15 -6.66 -5.28 -3.52
CA ILE A 15 -7.90 -4.53 -3.74
C ILE A 15 -8.64 -4.29 -2.41
N GLY A 16 -8.73 -5.31 -1.55
CA GLY A 16 -9.36 -5.19 -0.24
C GLY A 16 -8.68 -4.15 0.65
N ILE A 17 -7.35 -4.16 0.69
CA ILE A 17 -6.56 -3.14 1.41
C ILE A 17 -6.77 -1.75 0.81
N ALA A 18 -6.83 -1.62 -0.52
CA ALA A 18 -7.11 -0.33 -1.15
C ALA A 18 -8.48 0.23 -0.77
N CYS A 19 -9.53 -0.61 -0.73
CA CYS A 19 -10.86 -0.21 -0.27
C CYS A 19 -10.86 0.21 1.22
N LEU A 20 -10.12 -0.51 2.06
CA LEU A 20 -9.96 -0.15 3.47
C LEU A 20 -9.24 1.19 3.62
N HIS A 21 -8.14 1.39 2.88
CA HIS A 21 -7.38 2.63 2.87
C HIS A 21 -8.27 3.81 2.44
N PHE A 22 -9.02 3.66 1.34
CA PHE A 22 -9.99 4.67 0.89
C PHE A 22 -10.98 5.05 1.99
N SER A 23 -11.55 4.06 2.68
CA SER A 23 -12.51 4.28 3.76
C SER A 23 -11.89 5.02 4.94
N LEU A 24 -10.68 4.62 5.35
CA LEU A 24 -9.95 5.25 6.45
C LEU A 24 -9.61 6.71 6.15
N GLU A 25 -9.06 6.99 4.97
CA GLU A 25 -8.71 8.35 4.54
C GLU A 25 -9.94 9.26 4.42
N THR A 26 -11.05 8.72 3.89
CA THR A 26 -12.31 9.45 3.81
C THR A 26 -12.86 9.78 5.19
N LEU A 27 -12.89 8.81 6.12
CA LEU A 27 -13.32 9.02 7.50
C LEU A 27 -12.42 10.00 8.24
N PHE A 28 -11.11 9.89 8.04
CA PHE A 28 -10.12 10.78 8.64
C PHE A 28 -10.32 12.23 8.15
N THR A 29 -10.54 12.40 6.86
CA THR A 29 -10.83 13.70 6.24
C THR A 29 -12.12 14.31 6.78
N LEU A 30 -13.18 13.52 6.92
CA LEU A 30 -14.45 13.99 7.49
C LEU A 30 -14.31 14.40 8.97
N ARG A 31 -13.45 13.72 9.72
CA ARG A 31 -13.24 13.99 11.14
C ARG A 31 -12.33 15.19 11.40
N PHE A 32 -11.26 15.34 10.64
CA PHE A 32 -10.19 16.31 10.91
C PHE A 32 -10.08 17.43 9.87
N GLY A 33 -10.86 17.40 8.78
CA GLY A 33 -10.91 18.48 7.80
C GLY A 33 -9.67 18.59 6.92
N GLN A 34 -9.11 17.45 6.48
CA GLN A 34 -7.94 17.43 5.60
C GLN A 34 -8.24 18.11 4.25
N SER A 35 -7.26 18.85 3.69
CA SER A 35 -7.41 19.46 2.37
C SER A 35 -7.41 18.40 1.26
N PHE A 36 -8.17 18.65 0.18
CA PHE A 36 -8.20 17.77 -0.99
C PHE A 36 -6.81 17.52 -1.58
N VAL A 37 -5.96 18.54 -1.63
CA VAL A 37 -4.58 18.43 -2.14
C VAL A 37 -3.76 17.45 -1.29
N GLY A 38 -3.94 17.46 0.02
CA GLY A 38 -3.28 16.51 0.93
C GLY A 38 -3.78 15.08 0.77
N LEU A 39 -5.06 14.92 0.43
CA LEU A 39 -5.72 13.61 0.24
C LEU A 39 -5.44 12.97 -1.13
N LEU A 40 -5.12 13.79 -2.13
CA LEU A 40 -4.94 13.34 -3.51
C LEU A 40 -3.91 12.20 -3.68
N PRO A 41 -2.72 12.22 -3.04
CA PRO A 41 -1.75 11.12 -3.15
C PRO A 41 -2.31 9.77 -2.66
N ASP A 42 -3.10 9.79 -1.58
CA ASP A 42 -3.70 8.59 -1.00
C ASP A 42 -4.75 7.99 -1.94
N TYR A 43 -5.57 8.83 -2.56
CA TYR A 43 -6.53 8.39 -3.57
C TYR A 43 -5.86 7.87 -4.84
N ILE A 44 -4.72 8.44 -5.24
CA ILE A 44 -3.90 7.90 -6.34
C ILE A 44 -3.38 6.51 -5.97
N ALA A 45 -2.86 6.30 -4.74
CA ALA A 45 -2.41 5.00 -4.28
C ALA A 45 -3.54 3.96 -4.31
N VAL A 46 -4.73 4.33 -3.82
CA VAL A 46 -5.93 3.49 -3.86
C VAL A 46 -6.28 3.10 -5.29
N ALA A 47 -6.36 4.08 -6.20
CA ALA A 47 -6.68 3.83 -7.61
C ALA A 47 -5.66 2.92 -8.29
N LEU A 48 -4.36 3.12 -8.03
CA LEU A 48 -3.28 2.30 -8.56
C LEU A 48 -3.36 0.86 -8.05
N LEU A 49 -3.61 0.64 -6.74
CA LEU A 49 -3.73 -0.70 -6.16
C LEU A 49 -4.95 -1.45 -6.71
N ILE A 50 -6.10 -0.79 -6.85
CA ILE A 50 -7.30 -1.39 -7.43
C ILE A 50 -7.04 -1.75 -8.89
N TRP A 51 -6.54 -0.80 -9.69
CA TRP A 51 -6.28 -1.02 -11.10
C TRP A 51 -5.25 -2.14 -11.30
N ALA A 52 -4.11 -2.08 -10.61
CA ALA A 52 -3.07 -3.10 -10.68
C ALA A 52 -3.60 -4.48 -10.26
N GLY A 53 -4.35 -4.57 -9.17
CA GLY A 53 -4.97 -5.81 -8.71
C GLY A 53 -5.91 -6.40 -9.73
N LEU A 54 -6.75 -5.58 -10.39
CA LEU A 54 -7.64 -6.02 -11.47
C LEU A 54 -6.86 -6.52 -12.70
N GLN A 55 -5.76 -5.86 -13.08
CA GLN A 55 -4.92 -6.27 -14.19
C GLN A 55 -4.20 -7.59 -13.91
N VAL A 56 -3.66 -7.77 -12.70
CA VAL A 56 -2.99 -9.03 -12.29
C VAL A 56 -3.96 -10.21 -12.33
N ARG A 57 -5.23 -10.01 -12.03
CA ARG A 57 -6.25 -11.07 -12.15
C ARG A 57 -6.54 -11.48 -13.60
N LYS A 58 -6.28 -10.59 -14.56
CA LYS A 58 -6.41 -10.90 -15.99
C LYS A 58 -5.13 -11.52 -16.55
N THR A 59 -3.97 -11.02 -16.16
CA THR A 59 -2.68 -11.49 -16.64
C THR A 59 -1.57 -11.30 -15.61
N ASN A 60 -0.75 -12.33 -15.42
CA ASN A 60 0.41 -12.26 -14.54
C ASN A 60 1.49 -11.27 -15.03
N ALA A 61 1.46 -10.87 -16.31
CA ALA A 61 2.35 -9.85 -16.84
C ALA A 61 2.20 -8.48 -16.13
N ALA A 62 1.07 -8.25 -15.47
CA ALA A 62 0.80 -7.02 -14.72
C ALA A 62 1.38 -7.00 -13.29
N LEU A 63 2.13 -8.02 -12.86
CA LEU A 63 2.74 -8.05 -11.52
C LEU A 63 3.66 -6.87 -11.25
N GLY A 64 4.42 -6.41 -12.26
CA GLY A 64 5.26 -5.21 -12.15
C GLY A 64 4.45 -3.95 -11.82
N LEU A 65 3.24 -3.83 -12.36
CA LEU A 65 2.32 -2.73 -12.04
C LEU A 65 1.87 -2.80 -10.56
N LEU A 66 1.54 -4.00 -10.07
CA LEU A 66 1.16 -4.20 -8.67
C LEU A 66 2.33 -3.93 -7.72
N CYS A 67 3.54 -4.30 -8.12
CA CYS A 67 4.76 -3.98 -7.38
C CYS A 67 4.98 -2.47 -7.29
N GLY A 68 4.83 -1.74 -8.39
CA GLY A 68 4.92 -0.27 -8.42
C GLY A 68 3.85 0.39 -7.55
N ALA A 69 2.61 -0.10 -7.57
CA ALA A 69 1.52 0.41 -6.75
C ALA A 69 1.80 0.23 -5.24
N TRP A 70 2.30 -0.93 -4.81
CA TRP A 70 2.71 -1.16 -3.42
C TRP A 70 3.93 -0.33 -3.02
N GLY A 71 4.91 -0.14 -3.93
CA GLY A 71 6.07 0.73 -3.71
C GLY A 71 5.65 2.18 -3.49
N PHE A 72 4.72 2.69 -4.30
CA PHE A 72 4.16 4.03 -4.13
C PHE A 72 3.42 4.18 -2.79
N THR A 73 2.56 3.21 -2.44
CA THR A 73 1.85 3.19 -1.16
C THR A 73 2.81 3.17 0.03
N LEU A 74 3.87 2.37 -0.04
CA LEU A 74 4.91 2.31 1.00
C LEU A 74 5.63 3.65 1.16
N CYS A 75 5.98 4.31 0.05
CA CYS A 75 6.59 5.65 0.08
C CYS A 75 5.69 6.69 0.76
N LEU A 76 4.37 6.65 0.50
CA LEU A 76 3.42 7.55 1.16
C LEU A 76 3.34 7.30 2.66
N HIS A 77 3.24 6.05 3.09
CA HIS A 77 3.21 5.69 4.51
C HIS A 77 4.51 6.08 5.22
N TYR A 78 5.67 5.81 4.61
CA TYR A 78 6.95 6.22 5.17
C TYR A 78 7.07 7.74 5.31
N ARG A 79 6.69 8.50 4.27
CA ARG A 79 6.69 9.96 4.31
C ARG A 79 5.77 10.50 5.40
N ALA A 80 4.56 9.95 5.51
CA ALA A 80 3.60 10.32 6.53
C ALA A 80 4.12 10.04 7.94
N TRP A 81 4.81 8.92 8.14
CA TRP A 81 5.46 8.55 9.39
C TRP A 81 6.62 9.49 9.71
N ALA A 82 7.54 9.69 8.76
CA ALA A 82 8.75 10.47 8.98
C ALA A 82 8.46 11.92 9.39
N TRP A 83 7.47 12.56 8.77
CA TRP A 83 7.09 13.93 9.10
C TRP A 83 6.47 14.09 10.50
N ARG A 84 5.81 13.06 11.00
CA ARG A 84 5.15 13.10 12.30
C ARG A 84 6.00 12.54 13.43
N PHE A 85 7.07 11.83 13.09
CA PHE A 85 7.95 11.21 14.08
C PHE A 85 8.57 12.23 15.01
N GLU A 86 9.05 13.37 14.49
CA GLU A 86 9.61 14.45 15.28
C GLU A 86 8.62 15.03 16.30
N GLU A 87 7.37 15.24 15.90
CA GLU A 87 6.34 15.75 16.79
C GLU A 87 6.06 14.77 17.94
N VAL A 88 6.12 13.48 17.68
CA VAL A 88 5.92 12.45 18.72
C VAL A 88 7.08 12.43 19.71
N ILE A 89 8.33 12.42 19.25
CA ILE A 89 9.50 12.34 20.15
C ILE A 89 9.72 13.61 20.94
N THR A 90 9.29 14.77 20.43
CA THR A 90 9.37 16.06 21.15
C THR A 90 8.17 16.30 22.08
N GLY A 91 7.18 15.41 22.09
CA GLY A 91 5.97 15.54 22.92
C GLY A 91 5.03 16.66 22.47
N SER A 92 5.16 17.14 21.22
CA SER A 92 4.30 18.18 20.64
C SER A 92 3.18 17.61 19.76
N ALA A 93 2.97 16.29 19.80
CA ALA A 93 1.99 15.61 18.98
C ALA A 93 0.56 16.06 19.29
N THR A 94 -0.18 16.43 18.26
CA THR A 94 -1.60 16.72 18.32
C THR A 94 -2.43 15.41 18.25
N PRO A 95 -3.72 15.41 18.66
CA PRO A 95 -4.57 14.22 18.51
C PRO A 95 -4.65 13.68 17.08
N VAL A 96 -4.51 14.55 16.08
CA VAL A 96 -4.44 14.16 14.65
C VAL A 96 -3.17 13.35 14.38
N VAL A 97 -2.03 13.84 14.87
CA VAL A 97 -0.72 13.19 14.71
C VAL A 97 -0.72 11.84 15.42
N GLU A 98 -1.18 11.77 16.66
CA GLU A 98 -1.29 10.52 17.42
C GLU A 98 -2.16 9.49 16.68
N THR A 99 -3.36 9.89 16.24
CA THR A 99 -4.26 9.00 15.50
C THR A 99 -3.60 8.50 14.21
N THR A 100 -2.92 9.38 13.47
CA THR A 100 -2.19 8.99 12.24
C THR A 100 -1.09 7.99 12.54
N MET A 101 -0.31 8.20 13.60
CA MET A 101 0.78 7.29 13.98
C MET A 101 0.24 5.90 14.37
N TYR A 102 -0.89 5.82 15.07
CA TYR A 102 -1.55 4.54 15.35
C TYR A 102 -1.97 3.82 14.07
N VAL A 103 -2.56 4.51 13.10
CA VAL A 103 -2.92 3.90 11.81
C VAL A 103 -1.68 3.43 11.06
N LEU A 104 -0.63 4.24 11.01
CA LEU A 104 0.63 3.91 10.32
C LEU A 104 1.35 2.72 10.96
N MET A 105 1.23 2.51 12.27
CA MET A 105 1.81 1.35 12.96
C MET A 105 1.31 0.02 12.39
N TYR A 106 0.08 -0.01 11.86
CA TYR A 106 -0.50 -1.20 11.23
C TYR A 106 -0.35 -1.19 9.70
N THR A 107 -0.56 -0.05 9.06
CA THR A 107 -0.59 0.03 7.59
C THR A 107 0.80 -0.03 6.96
N MET A 108 1.82 0.48 7.63
CA MET A 108 3.20 0.48 7.13
C MET A 108 3.80 -0.95 7.06
N PRO A 109 3.71 -1.81 8.10
CA PRO A 109 4.11 -3.21 7.98
C PRO A 109 3.37 -3.96 6.88
N ILE A 110 2.07 -3.74 6.71
CA ILE A 110 1.28 -4.33 5.63
C ILE A 110 1.86 -3.93 4.26
N SER A 111 2.17 -2.66 4.08
CA SER A 111 2.75 -2.15 2.83
C SER A 111 4.15 -2.72 2.56
N ILE A 112 5.00 -2.82 3.59
CA ILE A 112 6.34 -3.41 3.48
C ILE A 112 6.24 -4.87 3.04
N ILE A 113 5.44 -5.67 3.75
CA ILE A 113 5.27 -7.10 3.46
C ILE A 113 4.69 -7.30 2.06
N SER A 114 3.67 -6.53 1.69
CA SER A 114 3.03 -6.63 0.38
C SER A 114 3.98 -6.23 -0.74
N PHE A 115 4.80 -5.21 -0.53
CA PHE A 115 5.83 -4.80 -1.49
C PHE A 115 6.89 -5.89 -1.66
N ILE A 116 7.39 -6.48 -0.58
CA ILE A 116 8.36 -7.59 -0.63
C ILE A 116 7.76 -8.79 -1.37
N ILE A 117 6.52 -9.17 -1.08
CA ILE A 117 5.84 -10.27 -1.78
C ILE A 117 5.79 -9.99 -3.29
N THR A 118 5.39 -8.79 -3.70
CA THR A 118 5.33 -8.45 -5.13
C THR A 118 6.70 -8.42 -5.79
N LEU A 119 7.73 -7.94 -5.10
CA LEU A 119 9.11 -8.01 -5.59
C LEU A 119 9.53 -9.47 -5.86
N ILE A 120 9.30 -10.37 -4.89
CA ILE A 120 9.62 -11.79 -5.04
C ILE A 120 8.84 -12.40 -6.22
N LEU A 121 7.57 -12.07 -6.37
CA LEU A 121 6.74 -12.56 -7.48
C LEU A 121 7.17 -12.03 -8.86
N CYS A 122 7.81 -10.86 -8.90
CA CYS A 122 8.36 -10.27 -10.12
C CYS A 122 9.73 -10.84 -10.50
N MET A 123 10.44 -11.51 -9.58
CA MET A 123 11.74 -12.10 -9.89
C MET A 123 11.58 -13.23 -10.92
N PRO A 124 12.41 -13.25 -11.99
CA PRO A 124 12.40 -14.35 -12.93
C PRO A 124 12.81 -15.62 -12.19
N THR A 125 11.95 -16.64 -12.19
CA THR A 125 12.36 -17.98 -11.78
C THR A 125 13.53 -18.39 -12.66
N ALA A 126 14.71 -18.61 -12.06
CA ALA A 126 15.87 -19.15 -12.77
C ALA A 126 15.41 -20.44 -13.45
N ARG A 127 15.17 -20.40 -14.76
CA ARG A 127 15.00 -21.61 -15.55
C ARG A 127 16.33 -22.33 -15.43
N SER A 128 16.32 -23.46 -14.74
CA SER A 128 17.41 -24.42 -14.85
C SER A 128 17.51 -24.80 -16.33
N HIS A 129 18.44 -24.18 -17.05
CA HIS A 129 18.92 -24.73 -18.29
C HIS A 129 19.68 -26.02 -17.92
N GLY A 130 18.92 -27.09 -17.73
CA GLY A 130 19.43 -28.44 -17.78
C GLY A 130 19.68 -28.75 -19.25
N SER A 131 20.92 -28.79 -19.58
CA SER A 131 21.48 -29.36 -20.80
C SER A 131 21.05 -30.79 -21.04
#